data_be04fcaefd6146b337d4e3975524516f
#
_entry.id   be04fcaefd6146b337d4e3975524516f
#
_cell.length_a   1.000
_cell.length_b   1.000
_cell.length_c   1.000
_cell.angle_alpha   90.00
_cell.angle_beta   90.00
_cell.angle_gamma   90.00
#
_symmetry.space_group_name_H-M   'P 1'
#
loop_
_entity.id
_entity.type
_entity.pdbx_description
1 polymer ?
#
loop_
_entity_poly.entity_id
_entity_poly.type
_entity_poly.pdbx_seq_one_letter_code
_entity_poly.pdbx_strand_id
1 'polypeptide(L)'
;MVTELKPKVETISICGIDGSTNLDTVWKLPDLPITEAYGEYDENYPKFDQELMICMSCGHLQLKNQVDPNFLYSIDNYAFRTQNNNKIHKEFEFIQNFLSKLHLDSEQIRAIEIGASNLELAKFLNQRNKFKSFAVCDPLFSNQEKFNESGIEVIGKLAEDALEDIERLAVNFLIGRHVLEHVLNPQLLLETILKNIDPKTIFVFEVPSLELLRKNFRFDAIFHQHCQYFDETSVKILLQKLGCELLLMEFNKEGSNGGSMVFAFKKQDIKNAKISSNDSIGFIQKKFSELKIEIEIFTSAFKVLGDFIKYLPGRKAGYGAAHMLATLNYHTGGAIEDLDFILDDDELKNNMSYRNIGIGIVHPDEARIDENVIFVPTSYENHRRIIKKLTEKYPNRIITGPIF
;
A
#
# COMPACT_ATOMS: atom_id res chain seq x y z
N MET A 1 21.21 3.61 28.20
CA MET A 1 20.04 2.73 28.13
C MET A 1 18.85 3.62 27.84
N VAL A 2 18.47 3.74 26.57
CA VAL A 2 17.21 4.36 26.19
C VAL A 2 16.19 3.26 26.46
N THR A 3 15.32 3.44 27.43
CA THR A 3 14.13 2.61 27.62
C THR A 3 13.30 2.81 26.36
N GLU A 4 13.39 1.89 25.41
CA GLU A 4 12.48 1.84 24.26
C GLU A 4 11.06 1.67 24.80
N LEU A 5 10.34 2.80 24.88
CA LEU A 5 8.91 2.79 25.16
C LEU A 5 8.24 1.97 24.07
N LYS A 6 7.55 0.89 24.42
CA LYS A 6 6.74 0.12 23.46
C LYS A 6 5.85 1.09 22.69
N PRO A 7 5.80 1.00 21.36
CA PRO A 7 4.95 1.88 20.56
C PRO A 7 3.50 1.84 21.04
N LYS A 8 2.86 3.00 21.06
CA LYS A 8 1.46 3.11 21.45
C LYS A 8 0.58 2.42 20.39
N VAL A 9 -0.46 1.73 20.84
CA VAL A 9 -1.50 1.15 19.97
C VAL A 9 -2.84 1.74 20.37
N GLU A 10 -3.55 2.33 19.40
CA GLU A 10 -4.91 2.82 19.58
C GLU A 10 -5.92 1.86 18.96
N THR A 11 -7.05 1.66 19.64
CA THR A 11 -8.13 0.82 19.11
C THR A 11 -9.18 1.68 18.44
N ILE A 12 -9.43 1.42 17.16
CA ILE A 12 -10.42 2.12 16.35
C ILE A 12 -11.78 1.45 16.54
N SER A 13 -12.79 2.23 16.92
CA SER A 13 -14.16 1.76 17.18
C SER A 13 -15.21 2.34 16.24
N ILE A 14 -14.77 3.17 15.27
CA ILE A 14 -15.66 3.82 14.30
C ILE A 14 -15.14 3.57 12.87
N CYS A 15 -16.04 3.47 11.93
CA CYS A 15 -15.74 3.36 10.52
C CYS A 15 -15.16 4.68 9.97
N GLY A 16 -13.99 4.62 9.32
CA GLY A 16 -13.33 5.77 8.72
C GLY A 16 -14.04 6.36 7.49
N ILE A 17 -15.10 5.68 6.99
CA ILE A 17 -15.86 6.08 5.80
C ILE A 17 -17.22 6.67 6.13
N ASP A 18 -17.94 6.09 7.09
CA ASP A 18 -19.31 6.53 7.38
C ASP A 18 -19.56 6.90 8.84
N GLY A 19 -18.55 6.77 9.71
CA GLY A 19 -18.62 7.10 11.13
C GLY A 19 -19.44 6.10 11.96
N SER A 20 -19.88 4.97 11.39
CA SER A 20 -20.66 3.95 12.10
C SER A 20 -19.81 3.22 13.13
N THR A 21 -20.42 2.87 14.27
CA THR A 21 -19.83 2.00 15.29
C THR A 21 -20.18 0.52 15.09
N ASN A 22 -20.94 0.18 14.05
CA ASN A 22 -21.38 -1.19 13.77
C ASN A 22 -20.29 -1.94 12.98
N LEU A 23 -19.23 -2.34 13.68
CA LEU A 23 -18.07 -3.01 13.13
C LEU A 23 -18.02 -4.46 13.62
N ASP A 24 -17.84 -5.40 12.67
CA ASP A 24 -17.63 -6.82 12.96
C ASP A 24 -16.24 -7.29 12.54
N THR A 25 -15.64 -8.22 13.31
CA THR A 25 -14.34 -8.80 13.00
C THR A 25 -14.46 -9.88 11.93
N VAL A 26 -13.74 -9.68 10.82
CA VAL A 26 -13.60 -10.65 9.72
C VAL A 26 -12.45 -11.62 9.98
N TRP A 27 -11.29 -11.07 10.42
CA TRP A 27 -10.07 -11.84 10.61
C TRP A 27 -9.29 -11.34 11.83
N LYS A 28 -8.76 -12.29 12.63
CA LYS A 28 -7.84 -12.01 13.73
C LYS A 28 -6.44 -12.45 13.35
N LEU A 29 -5.48 -11.58 13.56
CA LEU A 29 -4.06 -11.72 13.22
C LEU A 29 -3.24 -11.45 14.50
N PRO A 30 -3.15 -12.43 15.42
CA PRO A 30 -2.35 -12.27 16.63
C PRO A 30 -0.87 -12.16 16.28
N ASP A 31 -0.13 -11.32 17.01
CA ASP A 31 1.32 -11.13 16.83
C ASP A 31 1.74 -10.85 15.38
N LEU A 32 0.92 -10.08 14.63
CA LEU A 32 1.24 -9.71 13.26
C LEU A 32 2.54 -8.89 13.22
N PRO A 33 3.55 -9.30 12.42
CA PRO A 33 4.82 -8.57 12.34
C PRO A 33 4.68 -7.25 11.59
N ILE A 34 5.59 -6.32 11.88
CA ILE A 34 5.76 -5.09 11.08
C ILE A 34 6.42 -5.45 9.75
N THR A 35 5.95 -4.88 8.65
CA THR A 35 6.55 -4.98 7.32
C THR A 35 7.65 -3.93 7.13
N GLU A 36 8.45 -4.07 6.07
CA GLU A 36 9.49 -3.10 5.67
C GLU A 36 10.63 -2.91 6.70
N ALA A 37 10.70 -3.74 7.71
CA ALA A 37 11.66 -3.63 8.80
C ALA A 37 13.03 -4.23 8.43
N TYR A 38 13.79 -3.58 7.54
CA TYR A 38 15.18 -3.95 7.25
C TYR A 38 16.14 -3.47 8.34
N GLY A 39 17.20 -4.23 8.60
CA GLY A 39 18.22 -3.88 9.58
C GLY A 39 18.79 -5.11 10.28
N GLU A 40 19.49 -4.90 11.40
CA GLU A 40 19.97 -6.00 12.23
C GLU A 40 18.79 -6.75 12.85
N TYR A 41 18.88 -8.10 12.87
CA TYR A 41 17.86 -8.94 13.47
C TYR A 41 17.79 -8.71 14.99
N ASP A 42 16.57 -8.56 15.49
CA ASP A 42 16.26 -8.47 16.92
C ASP A 42 15.09 -9.43 17.23
N GLU A 43 15.36 -10.47 17.99
CA GLU A 43 14.33 -11.45 18.40
C GLU A 43 13.16 -10.82 19.18
N ASN A 44 13.39 -9.65 19.79
CA ASN A 44 12.41 -8.90 20.56
C ASN A 44 11.72 -7.79 19.73
N TYR A 45 11.97 -7.74 18.41
CA TYR A 45 11.34 -6.72 17.55
C TYR A 45 9.81 -6.79 17.69
N PRO A 46 9.13 -5.66 17.91
CA PRO A 46 7.73 -5.66 18.31
C PRO A 46 6.80 -6.27 17.25
N LYS A 47 5.85 -7.05 17.75
CA LYS A 47 4.70 -7.60 17.00
C LYS A 47 3.44 -7.10 17.68
N PHE A 48 2.37 -6.94 16.92
CA PHE A 48 1.12 -6.40 17.44
C PHE A 48 -0.06 -7.22 16.97
N ASP A 49 -1.01 -7.46 17.89
CA ASP A 49 -2.28 -8.04 17.51
C ASP A 49 -3.02 -7.14 16.54
N GLN A 50 -3.62 -7.73 15.52
CA GLN A 50 -4.43 -7.01 14.56
C GLN A 50 -5.76 -7.71 14.32
N GLU A 51 -6.79 -6.95 13.96
CA GLU A 51 -8.07 -7.45 13.50
C GLU A 51 -8.47 -6.69 12.23
N LEU A 52 -8.84 -7.42 11.19
CA LEU A 52 -9.54 -6.86 10.03
C LEU A 52 -11.02 -6.81 10.36
N MET A 53 -11.60 -5.62 10.29
CA MET A 53 -13.02 -5.40 10.55
C MET A 53 -13.76 -5.00 9.28
N ILE A 54 -15.05 -5.34 9.23
CA ILE A 54 -15.99 -4.84 8.24
C ILE A 54 -17.04 -3.96 8.91
N CYS A 55 -17.35 -2.82 8.32
CA CYS A 55 -18.48 -2.00 8.72
C CYS A 55 -19.78 -2.63 8.22
N MET A 56 -20.66 -3.01 9.13
CA MET A 56 -21.96 -3.61 8.79
C MET A 56 -22.99 -2.59 8.28
N SER A 57 -22.62 -1.30 8.24
CA SER A 57 -23.46 -0.23 7.68
C SER A 57 -23.08 0.11 6.24
N CYS A 58 -21.79 0.11 5.89
CA CYS A 58 -21.32 0.49 4.53
C CYS A 58 -20.49 -0.58 3.81
N GLY A 59 -20.11 -1.68 4.49
CA GLY A 59 -19.31 -2.76 3.92
C GLY A 59 -17.82 -2.44 3.75
N HIS A 60 -17.34 -1.29 4.27
CA HIS A 60 -15.92 -0.93 4.23
C HIS A 60 -15.10 -1.81 5.17
N LEU A 61 -13.86 -2.15 4.75
CA LEU A 61 -12.92 -2.89 5.58
C LEU A 61 -11.82 -1.98 6.11
N GLN A 62 -11.49 -2.16 7.39
CA GLN A 62 -10.42 -1.41 8.06
C GLN A 62 -9.75 -2.23 9.14
N LEU A 63 -8.55 -1.83 9.55
CA LEU A 63 -7.87 -2.40 10.71
C LEU A 63 -8.41 -1.81 12.02
N LYS A 64 -8.45 -2.65 13.06
CA LYS A 64 -8.89 -2.25 14.39
C LYS A 64 -7.82 -1.55 15.20
N ASN A 65 -6.60 -2.09 15.17
CA ASN A 65 -5.49 -1.63 16.01
C ASN A 65 -4.54 -0.76 15.20
N GLN A 66 -4.37 0.47 15.65
CA GLN A 66 -3.49 1.45 15.03
C GLN A 66 -2.20 1.55 15.82
N VAL A 67 -1.12 1.07 15.25
CA VAL A 67 0.22 1.27 15.78
C VAL A 67 0.66 2.71 15.51
N ASP A 68 1.38 3.30 16.47
CA ASP A 68 1.87 4.69 16.37
C ASP A 68 2.54 4.96 15.02
N PRO A 69 2.04 5.91 14.22
CA PRO A 69 2.63 6.26 12.92
C PRO A 69 4.10 6.70 13.02
N ASN A 70 4.50 7.38 14.13
CA ASN A 70 5.90 7.77 14.33
C ASN A 70 6.82 6.55 14.43
N PHE A 71 6.33 5.44 14.96
CA PHE A 71 7.07 4.19 14.96
C PHE A 71 7.06 3.52 13.57
N LEU A 72 5.89 3.41 12.92
CA LEU A 72 5.75 2.74 11.62
C LEU A 72 6.55 3.43 10.50
N TYR A 73 6.63 4.77 10.54
CA TYR A 73 7.26 5.60 9.51
C TYR A 73 8.58 6.23 9.99
N SER A 74 9.18 5.72 11.09
CA SER A 74 10.52 6.15 11.50
C SER A 74 11.53 5.89 10.38
N ILE A 75 12.55 6.73 10.28
CA ILE A 75 13.63 6.63 9.26
C ILE A 75 14.25 5.22 9.26
N ASP A 76 14.42 4.63 10.44
CA ASP A 76 14.99 3.29 10.59
C ASP A 76 14.11 2.17 10.02
N ASN A 77 12.79 2.36 9.96
CA ASN A 77 11.85 1.37 9.46
C ASN A 77 11.47 1.60 7.98
N TYR A 78 11.60 2.83 7.48
CA TYR A 78 11.09 3.25 6.17
C TYR A 78 12.19 3.48 5.12
N ALA A 79 13.44 3.11 5.42
CA ALA A 79 14.62 3.52 4.66
C ALA A 79 14.80 2.85 3.29
N PHE A 80 14.11 1.75 3.00
CA PHE A 80 14.36 0.98 1.77
C PHE A 80 13.14 0.91 0.86
N ARG A 81 12.89 1.98 0.11
CA ARG A 81 12.04 1.89 -1.09
C ARG A 81 12.89 1.46 -2.27
N THR A 82 12.71 0.22 -2.68
CA THR A 82 13.35 -0.31 -3.90
C THR A 82 12.88 0.53 -5.08
N GLN A 83 13.79 1.26 -5.71
CA GLN A 83 13.55 1.97 -6.96
C GLN A 83 13.40 0.95 -8.11
N ASN A 84 12.23 0.32 -8.22
CA ASN A 84 11.94 -0.54 -9.36
C ASN A 84 11.43 0.31 -10.53
N ASN A 85 12.35 0.99 -11.19
CA ASN A 85 12.09 1.99 -12.23
C ASN A 85 11.09 1.53 -13.32
N ASN A 86 11.08 0.26 -13.71
CA ASN A 86 10.21 -0.23 -14.79
C ASN A 86 8.74 -0.41 -14.36
N LYS A 87 8.48 -0.85 -13.12
CA LYS A 87 7.10 -1.03 -12.61
C LYS A 87 6.48 0.32 -12.31
N ILE A 88 7.22 1.17 -11.62
CA ILE A 88 6.82 2.54 -11.28
C ILE A 88 6.46 3.31 -12.56
N HIS A 89 7.26 3.18 -13.62
CA HIS A 89 6.97 3.86 -14.89
C HIS A 89 5.63 3.40 -15.51
N LYS A 90 5.29 2.11 -15.46
CA LYS A 90 4.00 1.62 -15.95
C LYS A 90 2.82 2.14 -15.13
N GLU A 91 2.97 2.26 -13.82
CA GLU A 91 1.95 2.85 -12.95
C GLU A 91 1.74 4.33 -13.27
N PHE A 92 2.82 5.08 -13.52
CA PHE A 92 2.72 6.49 -13.92
C PHE A 92 2.05 6.65 -15.29
N GLU A 93 2.34 5.77 -16.27
CA GLU A 93 1.65 5.75 -17.56
C GLU A 93 0.16 5.45 -17.38
N PHE A 94 -0.20 4.56 -16.46
CA PHE A 94 -1.61 4.31 -16.16
C PHE A 94 -2.31 5.57 -15.64
N ILE A 95 -1.68 6.28 -14.67
CA ILE A 95 -2.18 7.56 -14.17
C ILE A 95 -2.30 8.59 -15.29
N GLN A 96 -1.27 8.74 -16.14
CA GLN A 96 -1.31 9.67 -17.26
C GLN A 96 -2.47 9.37 -18.23
N ASN A 97 -2.69 8.10 -18.56
CA ASN A 97 -3.80 7.66 -19.40
C ASN A 97 -5.16 7.93 -18.75
N PHE A 98 -5.26 7.73 -17.43
CA PHE A 98 -6.45 8.09 -16.66
C PHE A 98 -6.73 9.58 -16.73
N LEU A 99 -5.71 10.43 -16.48
CA LEU A 99 -5.85 11.89 -16.53
C LEU A 99 -6.28 12.39 -17.90
N SER A 100 -5.79 11.77 -18.99
CA SER A 100 -6.16 12.17 -20.36
C SER A 100 -7.66 12.06 -20.64
N LYS A 101 -8.37 11.18 -19.94
CA LYS A 101 -9.83 10.97 -20.06
C LYS A 101 -10.66 12.02 -19.30
N LEU A 102 -10.02 12.79 -18.42
CA LEU A 102 -10.70 13.87 -17.69
C LEU A 102 -10.79 15.17 -18.50
N HIS A 103 -10.16 15.24 -19.68
CA HIS A 103 -10.17 16.40 -20.59
C HIS A 103 -9.83 17.72 -19.89
N LEU A 104 -8.77 17.71 -19.06
CA LEU A 104 -8.34 18.87 -18.29
C LEU A 104 -7.64 19.90 -19.18
N ASP A 105 -7.92 21.19 -18.94
CA ASP A 105 -7.11 22.28 -19.50
C ASP A 105 -5.84 22.44 -18.66
N SER A 106 -4.78 21.72 -19.04
CA SER A 106 -3.56 21.61 -18.25
C SER A 106 -2.85 22.97 -18.03
N GLU A 107 -2.97 23.93 -18.96
CA GLU A 107 -2.35 25.25 -18.82
C GLU A 107 -3.00 26.10 -17.70
N GLN A 108 -4.20 25.74 -17.24
CA GLN A 108 -4.89 26.38 -16.12
C GLN A 108 -4.74 25.60 -14.81
N ILE A 109 -4.17 24.38 -14.85
CA ILE A 109 -4.04 23.52 -13.68
C ILE A 109 -2.91 24.00 -12.76
N ARG A 110 -3.26 24.24 -11.51
CA ARG A 110 -2.35 24.37 -10.36
C ARG A 110 -2.47 23.12 -9.53
N ALA A 111 -1.52 22.21 -9.74
CA ALA A 111 -1.55 20.87 -9.18
C ALA A 111 -0.84 20.81 -7.82
N ILE A 112 -1.32 19.93 -6.94
CA ILE A 112 -0.60 19.46 -5.78
C ILE A 112 -0.67 17.93 -5.69
N GLU A 113 0.46 17.28 -5.42
CA GLU A 113 0.52 15.88 -5.01
C GLU A 113 0.66 15.81 -3.49
N ILE A 114 -0.24 15.10 -2.82
CA ILE A 114 -0.15 14.82 -1.38
C ILE A 114 0.37 13.40 -1.14
N GLY A 115 1.23 13.22 -0.11
CA GLY A 115 1.88 11.93 0.16
C GLY A 115 2.85 11.52 -0.95
N ALA A 116 3.61 12.49 -1.46
CA ALA A 116 4.45 12.31 -2.65
C ALA A 116 5.65 11.37 -2.43
N SER A 117 6.11 11.17 -1.20
CA SER A 117 7.28 10.40 -0.79
C SER A 117 8.59 10.71 -1.56
N ASN A 118 8.50 10.99 -2.84
CA ASN A 118 9.57 11.45 -3.73
C ASN A 118 8.96 12.37 -4.80
N LEU A 119 9.78 12.89 -5.71
CA LEU A 119 9.33 13.84 -6.74
C LEU A 119 9.06 13.18 -8.10
N GLU A 120 9.08 11.86 -8.19
CA GLU A 120 9.08 11.17 -9.49
C GLU A 120 7.77 11.31 -10.24
N LEU A 121 6.63 11.10 -9.57
CA LEU A 121 5.33 11.29 -10.22
C LEU A 121 5.09 12.75 -10.60
N ALA A 122 5.39 13.68 -9.69
CA ALA A 122 5.24 15.12 -9.96
C ALA A 122 6.08 15.55 -11.18
N LYS A 123 7.34 15.13 -11.25
CA LYS A 123 8.22 15.38 -12.42
C LYS A 123 7.64 14.78 -13.69
N PHE A 124 7.23 13.51 -13.63
CA PHE A 124 6.66 12.79 -14.77
C PHE A 124 5.40 13.47 -15.31
N LEU A 125 4.45 13.83 -14.44
CA LEU A 125 3.20 14.46 -14.83
C LEU A 125 3.43 15.89 -15.33
N ASN A 126 4.28 16.68 -14.64
CA ASN A 126 4.55 18.06 -15.01
C ASN A 126 5.24 18.18 -16.38
N GLN A 127 6.18 17.29 -16.69
CA GLN A 127 6.83 17.24 -17.99
C GLN A 127 5.87 16.97 -19.15
N ARG A 128 4.88 16.08 -18.93
CA ARG A 128 3.93 15.67 -19.96
C ARG A 128 2.76 16.63 -20.15
N ASN A 129 2.23 17.15 -19.06
CA ASN A 129 1.00 17.94 -19.08
C ASN A 129 1.25 19.45 -19.10
N LYS A 130 2.47 19.90 -18.77
CA LYS A 130 2.84 21.33 -18.71
C LYS A 130 1.86 22.14 -17.83
N PHE A 131 1.63 21.65 -16.62
CA PHE A 131 0.78 22.33 -15.66
C PHE A 131 1.29 23.76 -15.36
N LYS A 132 0.37 24.67 -15.07
CA LYS A 132 0.69 26.06 -14.72
C LYS A 132 1.62 26.15 -13.50
N SER A 133 1.39 25.30 -12.51
CA SER A 133 2.28 25.09 -11.36
C SER A 133 2.07 23.67 -10.81
N PHE A 134 3.10 23.15 -10.16
CA PHE A 134 3.04 21.86 -9.47
C PHE A 134 3.71 22.00 -8.09
N ALA A 135 3.03 21.52 -7.05
CA ALA A 135 3.55 21.40 -5.71
C ALA A 135 3.48 19.95 -5.22
N VAL A 136 4.31 19.61 -4.26
CA VAL A 136 4.25 18.34 -3.54
C VAL A 136 4.16 18.60 -2.04
N CYS A 137 3.37 17.77 -1.33
CA CYS A 137 3.17 17.87 0.10
C CYS A 137 3.45 16.51 0.73
N ASP A 138 4.53 16.43 1.52
CA ASP A 138 4.88 15.23 2.27
C ASP A 138 5.82 15.59 3.42
N PRO A 139 5.62 15.10 4.65
CA PRO A 139 6.48 15.39 5.81
C PRO A 139 7.94 14.95 5.62
N LEU A 140 8.24 14.00 4.73
CA LEU A 140 9.62 13.61 4.38
C LEU A 140 10.44 14.77 3.81
N PHE A 141 9.79 15.83 3.33
CA PHE A 141 10.45 17.01 2.80
C PHE A 141 10.65 18.14 3.81
N SER A 142 10.40 17.91 5.09
CA SER A 142 10.48 18.96 6.13
C SER A 142 11.81 19.72 6.21
N ASN A 143 12.91 19.08 5.78
CA ASN A 143 14.26 19.65 5.77
C ASN A 143 14.77 19.99 4.36
N GLN A 144 13.89 20.01 3.34
CA GLN A 144 14.30 20.30 1.97
C GLN A 144 14.07 21.77 1.60
N GLU A 145 14.74 22.22 0.53
CA GLU A 145 14.52 23.54 -0.05
C GLU A 145 13.09 23.65 -0.60
N LYS A 146 12.54 24.86 -0.53
CA LYS A 146 11.16 25.15 -0.99
C LYS A 146 10.89 24.77 -2.45
N PHE A 147 11.90 24.84 -3.32
CA PHE A 147 11.81 24.47 -4.72
C PHE A 147 12.95 23.54 -5.10
N ASN A 148 12.67 22.57 -5.96
CA ASN A 148 13.71 21.74 -6.56
C ASN A 148 14.12 22.29 -7.95
N GLU A 149 15.11 21.64 -8.57
CA GLU A 149 15.64 21.99 -9.90
C GLU A 149 14.57 21.94 -11.03
N SER A 150 13.47 21.20 -10.83
CA SER A 150 12.36 21.10 -11.78
C SER A 150 11.29 22.18 -11.62
N GLY A 151 11.49 23.13 -10.69
CA GLY A 151 10.52 24.19 -10.39
C GLY A 151 9.27 23.72 -9.64
N ILE A 152 9.29 22.53 -9.06
CA ILE A 152 8.19 21.97 -8.26
C ILE A 152 8.33 22.53 -6.84
N GLU A 153 7.26 23.15 -6.32
CA GLU A 153 7.25 23.63 -4.94
C GLU A 153 7.13 22.46 -3.96
N VAL A 154 7.94 22.46 -2.89
CA VAL A 154 8.00 21.39 -1.90
C VAL A 154 7.45 21.90 -0.56
N ILE A 155 6.51 21.16 0.02
CA ILE A 155 5.85 21.45 1.30
C ILE A 155 6.09 20.27 2.24
N GLY A 156 6.94 20.49 3.25
CA GLY A 156 7.34 19.45 4.21
C GLY A 156 6.33 19.32 5.37
N LYS A 157 5.07 19.01 5.06
CA LYS A 157 3.97 18.92 6.03
C LYS A 157 3.06 17.73 5.71
N LEU A 158 2.25 17.31 6.69
CA LEU A 158 1.08 16.49 6.43
C LEU A 158 0.03 17.29 5.66
N ALA A 159 -0.85 16.61 4.89
CA ALA A 159 -1.84 17.27 4.07
C ALA A 159 -2.83 18.13 4.88
N GLU A 160 -3.22 17.66 6.08
CA GLU A 160 -4.07 18.37 7.02
C GLU A 160 -3.44 19.65 7.59
N ASP A 161 -2.11 19.72 7.64
CA ASP A 161 -1.34 20.87 8.12
C ASP A 161 -0.95 21.85 6.99
N ALA A 162 -1.20 21.47 5.74
CA ALA A 162 -0.83 22.23 4.54
C ALA A 162 -1.98 23.08 3.95
N LEU A 163 -3.09 23.26 4.67
CA LEU A 163 -4.29 23.93 4.14
C LEU A 163 -4.02 25.38 3.70
N GLU A 164 -3.24 26.13 4.48
CA GLU A 164 -2.83 27.50 4.12
C GLU A 164 -1.98 27.54 2.85
N ASP A 165 -1.11 26.54 2.66
CA ASP A 165 -0.31 26.41 1.44
C ASP A 165 -1.17 26.06 0.24
N ILE A 166 -2.14 25.16 0.39
CA ILE A 166 -3.13 24.77 -0.63
C ILE A 166 -3.94 25.99 -1.07
N GLU A 167 -4.42 26.81 -0.14
CA GLU A 167 -5.14 28.05 -0.41
C GLU A 167 -4.24 29.08 -1.11
N ARG A 168 -3.05 29.35 -0.58
CA ARG A 168 -2.05 30.28 -1.14
C ARG A 168 -1.69 29.94 -2.59
N LEU A 169 -1.56 28.66 -2.91
CA LEU A 169 -1.25 28.17 -4.26
C LEU A 169 -2.48 28.20 -5.18
N ALA A 170 -3.65 28.48 -4.64
CA ALA A 170 -4.92 28.42 -5.35
C ALA A 170 -5.09 27.10 -6.15
N VAL A 171 -4.79 25.98 -5.47
CA VAL A 171 -4.85 24.64 -6.04
C VAL A 171 -6.23 24.34 -6.61
N ASN A 172 -6.27 23.83 -7.84
CA ASN A 172 -7.51 23.40 -8.52
C ASN A 172 -7.43 21.95 -9.03
N PHE A 173 -6.32 21.25 -8.73
CA PHE A 173 -6.13 19.85 -9.02
C PHE A 173 -5.28 19.21 -7.91
N LEU A 174 -5.82 18.20 -7.25
CA LEU A 174 -5.15 17.49 -6.19
C LEU A 174 -5.04 16.00 -6.54
N ILE A 175 -3.83 15.46 -6.44
CA ILE A 175 -3.56 14.03 -6.64
C ILE A 175 -2.92 13.43 -5.39
N GLY A 176 -3.35 12.21 -5.02
CA GLY A 176 -2.74 11.42 -3.97
C GLY A 176 -2.65 9.95 -4.39
N ARG A 177 -1.46 9.38 -4.32
CA ARG A 177 -1.24 7.97 -4.62
C ARG A 177 -0.82 7.24 -3.36
N HIS A 178 -1.53 6.18 -3.05
CA HIS A 178 -1.21 5.36 -1.88
C HIS A 178 -1.09 6.20 -0.60
N VAL A 179 -2.14 6.98 -0.33
CA VAL A 179 -2.26 7.86 0.84
C VAL A 179 -3.45 7.48 1.70
N LEU A 180 -4.65 7.34 1.09
CA LEU A 180 -5.89 7.18 1.85
C LEU A 180 -5.94 5.87 2.63
N GLU A 181 -5.28 4.82 2.15
CA GLU A 181 -5.15 3.55 2.86
C GLU A 181 -4.35 3.64 4.16
N HIS A 182 -3.50 4.67 4.30
CA HIS A 182 -2.69 4.93 5.49
C HIS A 182 -3.38 5.90 6.48
N VAL A 183 -4.47 6.54 6.06
CA VAL A 183 -5.17 7.54 6.86
C VAL A 183 -6.19 6.88 7.78
N LEU A 184 -6.17 7.22 9.07
CA LEU A 184 -7.11 6.66 10.06
C LEU A 184 -8.57 7.02 9.77
N ASN A 185 -8.81 8.25 9.37
CA ASN A 185 -10.13 8.77 9.06
C ASN A 185 -10.12 9.50 7.72
N PRO A 186 -10.22 8.77 6.60
CA PRO A 186 -10.22 9.36 5.26
C PRO A 186 -11.37 10.36 5.05
N GLN A 187 -12.53 10.12 5.68
CA GLN A 187 -13.65 11.05 5.60
C GLN A 187 -13.27 12.41 6.19
N LEU A 188 -12.70 12.44 7.39
CA LEU A 188 -12.33 13.68 8.06
C LEU A 188 -11.24 14.44 7.29
N LEU A 189 -10.20 13.74 6.80
CA LEU A 189 -9.15 14.35 5.98
C LEU A 189 -9.74 15.05 4.75
N LEU A 190 -10.55 14.31 3.97
CA LEU A 190 -11.14 14.86 2.76
C LEU A 190 -12.14 15.97 3.04
N GLU A 191 -12.95 15.88 4.10
CA GLU A 191 -13.82 16.97 4.54
C GLU A 191 -13.02 18.25 4.86
N THR A 192 -11.91 18.09 5.55
CA THR A 192 -11.04 19.21 5.94
C THR A 192 -10.46 19.90 4.71
N ILE A 193 -9.96 19.15 3.75
CA ILE A 193 -9.45 19.72 2.49
C ILE A 193 -10.58 20.36 1.68
N LEU A 194 -11.72 19.69 1.51
CA LEU A 194 -12.87 20.17 0.73
C LEU A 194 -13.49 21.48 1.28
N LYS A 195 -13.35 21.76 2.56
CA LYS A 195 -13.82 23.01 3.17
C LYS A 195 -12.93 24.21 2.83
N ASN A 196 -11.66 23.96 2.51
CA ASN A 196 -10.62 24.98 2.32
C ASN A 196 -10.12 25.11 0.89
N ILE A 197 -10.82 24.52 -0.10
CA ILE A 197 -10.42 24.52 -1.49
C ILE A 197 -11.59 24.92 -2.42
N ASP A 198 -11.29 25.43 -3.63
CA ASP A 198 -12.31 25.77 -4.62
C ASP A 198 -13.20 24.55 -4.91
N PRO A 199 -14.54 24.70 -4.86
CA PRO A 199 -15.49 23.62 -5.14
C PRO A 199 -15.30 22.95 -6.52
N LYS A 200 -14.68 23.64 -7.48
CA LYS A 200 -14.39 23.11 -8.82
C LYS A 200 -13.11 22.28 -8.88
N THR A 201 -12.34 22.22 -7.79
CA THR A 201 -11.12 21.44 -7.72
C THR A 201 -11.41 19.97 -8.04
N ILE A 202 -10.59 19.41 -8.91
CA ILE A 202 -10.63 17.98 -9.23
C ILE A 202 -9.64 17.24 -8.33
N PHE A 203 -10.13 16.18 -7.70
CA PHE A 203 -9.35 15.28 -6.88
C PHE A 203 -9.14 13.97 -7.62
N VAL A 204 -7.93 13.44 -7.56
CA VAL A 204 -7.58 12.12 -8.10
C VAL A 204 -6.87 11.33 -7.02
N PHE A 205 -7.38 10.15 -6.69
CA PHE A 205 -6.71 9.24 -5.76
C PHE A 205 -6.49 7.87 -6.38
N GLU A 206 -5.34 7.29 -6.08
CA GLU A 206 -5.04 5.87 -6.29
C GLU A 206 -4.92 5.19 -4.94
N VAL A 207 -5.64 4.07 -4.77
CA VAL A 207 -5.58 3.22 -3.58
C VAL A 207 -5.49 1.75 -4.00
N PRO A 208 -4.93 0.84 -3.16
CA PRO A 208 -5.05 -0.59 -3.40
C PRO A 208 -6.53 -1.00 -3.49
N SER A 209 -6.86 -1.84 -4.46
CA SER A 209 -8.24 -2.29 -4.67
C SER A 209 -8.53 -3.56 -3.90
N LEU A 210 -9.49 -3.53 -2.98
CA LEU A 210 -9.93 -4.72 -2.26
C LEU A 210 -10.49 -5.79 -3.20
N GLU A 211 -11.18 -5.40 -4.29
CA GLU A 211 -11.67 -6.37 -5.27
C GLU A 211 -10.53 -7.14 -5.96
N LEU A 212 -9.47 -6.43 -6.33
CA LEU A 212 -8.30 -7.06 -6.96
C LEU A 212 -7.48 -7.85 -5.95
N LEU A 213 -7.34 -7.36 -4.71
CA LEU A 213 -6.73 -8.07 -3.61
C LEU A 213 -7.43 -9.43 -3.38
N ARG A 214 -8.76 -9.44 -3.24
CA ARG A 214 -9.57 -10.65 -3.08
C ARG A 214 -9.42 -11.58 -4.29
N LYS A 215 -9.58 -11.04 -5.50
CA LYS A 215 -9.48 -11.81 -6.75
C LYS A 215 -8.12 -12.47 -6.93
N ASN A 216 -7.06 -11.83 -6.50
CA ASN A 216 -5.69 -12.31 -6.62
C ASN A 216 -5.20 -13.01 -5.34
N PHE A 217 -6.08 -13.25 -4.36
CA PHE A 217 -5.77 -13.86 -3.06
C PHE A 217 -4.58 -13.20 -2.33
N ARG A 218 -4.45 -11.86 -2.43
CA ARG A 218 -3.37 -11.08 -1.82
C ARG A 218 -3.67 -10.65 -0.38
N PHE A 219 -4.22 -11.53 0.45
CA PHE A 219 -4.47 -11.24 1.87
C PHE A 219 -3.17 -11.06 2.68
N ASP A 220 -2.02 -11.41 2.10
CA ASP A 220 -0.69 -11.01 2.59
C ASP A 220 -0.49 -9.49 2.62
N ALA A 221 -1.24 -8.73 1.79
CA ALA A 221 -1.25 -7.26 1.78
C ALA A 221 -2.12 -6.64 2.90
N ILE A 222 -2.55 -7.42 3.89
CA ILE A 222 -3.15 -6.92 5.12
C ILE A 222 -2.06 -6.80 6.17
N PHE A 223 -1.65 -5.56 6.46
CA PHE A 223 -0.55 -5.23 7.34
C PHE A 223 -0.74 -3.85 7.99
N HIS A 224 0.02 -3.58 9.05
CA HIS A 224 -0.21 -2.46 9.97
C HIS A 224 -0.28 -1.08 9.33
N GLN A 225 0.49 -0.82 8.27
CA GLN A 225 0.52 0.48 7.60
C GLN A 225 -0.73 0.75 6.76
N HIS A 226 -1.45 -0.30 6.29
CA HIS A 226 -2.70 -0.15 5.53
C HIS A 226 -3.91 -0.21 6.47
N CYS A 227 -4.35 0.94 6.96
CA CYS A 227 -5.47 1.03 7.89
C CYS A 227 -6.83 0.82 7.23
N GLN A 228 -6.94 1.13 5.93
CA GLN A 228 -8.18 1.14 5.16
C GLN A 228 -8.05 0.28 3.90
N TYR A 229 -9.12 -0.46 3.57
CA TYR A 229 -9.18 -1.33 2.39
C TYR A 229 -10.37 -0.94 1.53
N PHE A 230 -10.09 -0.17 0.48
CA PHE A 230 -11.11 0.42 -0.38
C PHE A 230 -11.59 -0.53 -1.46
N ASP A 231 -12.90 -0.53 -1.69
CA ASP A 231 -13.56 -1.06 -2.87
C ASP A 231 -14.42 0.02 -3.55
N GLU A 232 -14.94 -0.28 -4.73
CA GLU A 232 -15.79 0.65 -5.47
C GLU A 232 -16.99 1.15 -4.64
N THR A 233 -17.59 0.25 -3.84
CA THR A 233 -18.74 0.57 -2.99
C THR A 233 -18.37 1.55 -1.89
N SER A 234 -17.27 1.29 -1.16
CA SER A 234 -16.82 2.16 -0.07
C SER A 234 -16.40 3.55 -0.57
N VAL A 235 -15.75 3.64 -1.74
CA VAL A 235 -15.43 4.93 -2.37
C VAL A 235 -16.69 5.69 -2.73
N LYS A 236 -17.69 5.05 -3.35
CA LYS A 236 -18.97 5.72 -3.69
C LYS A 236 -19.69 6.23 -2.45
N ILE A 237 -19.71 5.45 -1.36
CA ILE A 237 -20.32 5.86 -0.08
C ILE A 237 -19.54 7.04 0.52
N LEU A 238 -18.21 7.00 0.53
CA LEU A 238 -17.37 8.11 0.99
C LEU A 238 -17.68 9.38 0.22
N LEU A 239 -17.68 9.34 -1.12
CA LEU A 239 -17.94 10.50 -1.95
C LEU A 239 -19.36 11.05 -1.77
N GLN A 240 -20.35 10.17 -1.62
CA GLN A 240 -21.73 10.58 -1.31
C GLN A 240 -21.82 11.32 0.03
N LYS A 241 -21.16 10.82 1.08
CA LYS A 241 -21.09 11.46 2.40
C LYS A 241 -20.44 12.84 2.34
N LEU A 242 -19.41 12.98 1.50
CA LEU A 242 -18.68 14.22 1.29
C LEU A 242 -19.44 15.22 0.37
N GLY A 243 -20.58 14.83 -0.20
CA GLY A 243 -21.30 15.64 -1.19
C GLY A 243 -20.48 15.84 -2.47
N CYS A 244 -19.78 14.79 -2.90
CA CYS A 244 -18.92 14.79 -4.08
C CYS A 244 -19.51 13.96 -5.22
N GLU A 245 -19.21 14.35 -6.46
CA GLU A 245 -19.54 13.65 -7.69
C GLU A 245 -18.33 12.83 -8.15
N LEU A 246 -18.51 11.52 -8.37
CA LEU A 246 -17.53 10.68 -9.02
C LEU A 246 -17.50 10.98 -10.53
N LEU A 247 -16.34 11.39 -11.04
CA LEU A 247 -16.14 11.72 -12.44
C LEU A 247 -15.68 10.51 -13.28
N LEU A 248 -14.75 9.75 -12.75
CA LEU A 248 -14.15 8.58 -13.41
C LEU A 248 -13.59 7.63 -12.35
N MET A 249 -13.63 6.32 -12.63
CA MET A 249 -12.99 5.29 -11.83
C MET A 249 -12.46 4.18 -12.73
N GLU A 250 -11.22 3.74 -12.51
CA GLU A 250 -10.58 2.65 -13.27
C GLU A 250 -9.72 1.78 -12.37
N PHE A 251 -9.55 0.51 -12.79
CA PHE A 251 -8.77 -0.48 -12.06
C PHE A 251 -7.46 -0.78 -12.79
N ASN A 252 -6.34 -0.60 -12.11
CA ASN A 252 -5.01 -1.02 -12.58
C ASN A 252 -4.72 -2.44 -12.07
N LYS A 253 -4.92 -3.44 -12.93
CA LYS A 253 -4.72 -4.86 -12.56
C LYS A 253 -3.24 -5.23 -12.37
N GLU A 254 -2.32 -4.42 -12.88
CA GLU A 254 -0.87 -4.60 -12.74
C GLU A 254 -0.28 -3.71 -11.64
N GLY A 255 -1.11 -2.97 -10.92
CA GLY A 255 -0.71 -2.11 -9.82
C GLY A 255 -0.12 -2.88 -8.64
N SER A 256 0.52 -2.15 -7.75
CA SER A 256 1.11 -2.70 -6.51
C SER A 256 0.06 -3.29 -5.58
N ASN A 257 0.48 -4.15 -4.65
CA ASN A 257 -0.37 -4.81 -3.64
C ASN A 257 -1.53 -5.64 -4.23
N GLY A 258 -1.33 -6.24 -5.40
CA GLY A 258 -2.34 -7.06 -6.08
C GLY A 258 -3.23 -6.31 -7.04
N GLY A 259 -3.04 -5.01 -7.20
CA GLY A 259 -3.75 -4.10 -8.08
C GLY A 259 -4.36 -2.91 -7.36
N SER A 260 -4.55 -1.81 -8.08
CA SER A 260 -5.05 -0.55 -7.54
C SER A 260 -6.33 -0.09 -8.23
N MET A 261 -6.99 0.87 -7.62
CA MET A 261 -8.14 1.59 -8.15
C MET A 261 -7.80 3.08 -8.16
N VAL A 262 -7.99 3.72 -9.32
CA VAL A 262 -7.85 5.18 -9.48
C VAL A 262 -9.22 5.78 -9.68
N PHE A 263 -9.52 6.83 -8.93
CA PHE A 263 -10.80 7.52 -9.04
C PHE A 263 -10.62 9.04 -8.98
N ALA A 264 -11.42 9.74 -9.79
CA ALA A 264 -11.48 11.19 -9.83
C ALA A 264 -12.85 11.68 -9.37
N PHE A 265 -12.87 12.75 -8.59
CA PHE A 265 -14.10 13.37 -8.11
C PHE A 265 -13.95 14.88 -7.93
N LYS A 266 -15.06 15.56 -7.78
CA LYS A 266 -15.15 16.98 -7.39
C LYS A 266 -16.34 17.19 -6.46
N LYS A 267 -16.40 18.35 -5.80
CA LYS A 267 -17.57 18.74 -5.02
C LYS A 267 -18.81 18.84 -5.93
N GLN A 268 -19.93 18.27 -5.48
CA GLN A 268 -21.17 18.29 -6.26
C GLN A 268 -21.90 19.61 -6.07
N ASP A 269 -22.45 20.18 -7.16
CA ASP A 269 -23.44 21.26 -7.07
C ASP A 269 -24.73 20.72 -6.43
N ILE A 270 -25.16 21.33 -5.33
CA ILE A 270 -26.23 20.88 -4.41
C ILE A 270 -27.57 20.51 -5.09
N LYS A 271 -27.76 20.91 -6.36
CA LYS A 271 -29.03 20.72 -7.09
C LYS A 271 -29.31 19.28 -7.56
N ASN A 272 -28.37 18.34 -7.49
CA ASN A 272 -28.47 17.03 -8.14
C ASN A 272 -28.23 15.79 -7.25
N ALA A 273 -28.22 15.93 -5.93
CA ALA A 273 -27.98 14.81 -5.04
C ALA A 273 -29.17 13.82 -5.04
N LYS A 274 -29.07 12.73 -5.81
CA LYS A 274 -29.97 11.58 -5.70
C LYS A 274 -29.39 10.60 -4.70
N ILE A 275 -30.05 10.42 -3.56
CA ILE A 275 -29.76 9.36 -2.60
C ILE A 275 -30.37 8.07 -3.17
N SER A 276 -29.55 7.12 -3.62
CA SER A 276 -29.99 5.77 -3.94
C SER A 276 -29.82 4.89 -2.69
N SER A 277 -30.90 4.59 -1.99
CA SER A 277 -30.96 3.55 -0.99
C SER A 277 -31.13 2.20 -1.72
N ASN A 278 -30.10 1.38 -1.80
CA ASN A 278 -30.23 -0.01 -2.24
C ASN A 278 -30.06 -0.95 -1.05
N ASP A 279 -30.66 -2.15 -1.14
CA ASP A 279 -30.64 -3.25 -0.16
C ASP A 279 -29.22 -3.61 0.32
N SER A 280 -28.65 -2.73 1.16
CA SER A 280 -27.25 -2.80 1.57
C SER A 280 -26.95 -3.95 2.54
N ILE A 281 -27.92 -4.32 3.41
CA ILE A 281 -27.69 -5.29 4.49
C ILE A 281 -27.41 -6.70 3.96
N GLY A 282 -28.22 -7.20 3.03
CA GLY A 282 -28.00 -8.53 2.44
C GLY A 282 -26.68 -8.62 1.65
N PHE A 283 -26.32 -7.56 0.96
CA PHE A 283 -25.04 -7.46 0.24
C PHE A 283 -23.84 -7.49 1.20
N ILE A 284 -23.89 -6.74 2.30
CA ILE A 284 -22.81 -6.67 3.29
C ILE A 284 -22.66 -8.00 4.02
N GLN A 285 -23.75 -8.66 4.40
CA GLN A 285 -23.72 -9.99 5.02
C GLN A 285 -23.10 -11.03 4.08
N LYS A 286 -23.45 -10.99 2.79
CA LYS A 286 -22.84 -11.85 1.77
C LYS A 286 -21.35 -11.59 1.66
N LYS A 287 -20.93 -10.33 1.52
CA LYS A 287 -19.51 -9.91 1.48
C LYS A 287 -18.74 -10.42 2.72
N PHE A 288 -19.32 -10.26 3.91
CA PHE A 288 -18.72 -10.75 5.15
C PHE A 288 -18.51 -12.27 5.15
N SER A 289 -19.53 -13.04 4.71
CA SER A 289 -19.43 -14.50 4.64
C SER A 289 -18.41 -14.97 3.61
N GLU A 290 -18.39 -14.35 2.42
CA GLU A 290 -17.42 -14.64 1.37
C GLU A 290 -15.99 -14.36 1.82
N LEU A 291 -15.73 -13.22 2.45
CA LEU A 291 -14.41 -12.86 2.97
C LEU A 291 -13.91 -13.89 3.98
N LYS A 292 -14.74 -14.37 4.90
CA LYS A 292 -14.34 -15.42 5.85
C LYS A 292 -13.89 -16.70 5.14
N ILE A 293 -14.63 -17.13 4.12
CA ILE A 293 -14.27 -18.32 3.32
C ILE A 293 -12.95 -18.10 2.58
N GLU A 294 -12.80 -16.95 1.92
CA GLU A 294 -11.60 -16.61 1.16
C GLU A 294 -10.35 -16.56 2.06
N ILE A 295 -10.47 -15.96 3.25
CA ILE A 295 -9.40 -15.89 4.26
C ILE A 295 -9.05 -17.28 4.79
N GLU A 296 -10.02 -18.15 5.02
CA GLU A 296 -9.79 -19.54 5.43
C GLU A 296 -9.04 -20.33 4.37
N ILE A 297 -9.42 -20.17 3.10
CA ILE A 297 -8.70 -20.78 1.95
C ILE A 297 -7.27 -20.25 1.90
N PHE A 298 -7.08 -18.92 1.98
CA PHE A 298 -5.76 -18.29 2.00
C PHE A 298 -4.88 -18.84 3.12
N THR A 299 -5.39 -18.83 4.34
CA THR A 299 -4.64 -19.29 5.53
C THR A 299 -4.24 -20.76 5.41
N SER A 300 -5.16 -21.59 4.90
CA SER A 300 -4.89 -23.03 4.68
C SER A 300 -3.82 -23.25 3.61
N ALA A 301 -3.90 -22.51 2.50
CA ALA A 301 -2.92 -22.59 1.42
C ALA A 301 -1.52 -22.18 1.87
N PHE A 302 -1.41 -21.08 2.63
CA PHE A 302 -0.12 -20.63 3.15
C PHE A 302 0.47 -21.57 4.18
N LYS A 303 -0.35 -22.22 5.00
CA LYS A 303 0.10 -23.27 5.91
C LYS A 303 0.71 -24.45 5.14
N VAL A 304 0.03 -24.91 4.07
CA VAL A 304 0.56 -25.99 3.20
C VAL A 304 1.87 -25.57 2.54
N LEU A 305 1.98 -24.32 2.08
CA LEU A 305 3.23 -23.76 1.56
C LEU A 305 4.34 -23.81 2.61
N GLY A 306 4.04 -23.37 3.83
CA GLY A 306 5.00 -23.40 4.94
C GLY A 306 5.50 -24.80 5.23
N ASP A 307 4.59 -25.77 5.34
CA ASP A 307 4.94 -27.18 5.54
C ASP A 307 5.80 -27.70 4.36
N PHE A 308 5.43 -27.36 3.13
CA PHE A 308 6.22 -27.74 1.95
C PHE A 308 7.64 -27.17 2.02
N ILE A 309 7.84 -25.88 2.33
CA ILE A 309 9.17 -25.28 2.47
C ILE A 309 9.98 -25.97 3.57
N LYS A 310 9.37 -26.23 4.73
CA LYS A 310 10.02 -26.90 5.87
C LYS A 310 10.53 -28.29 5.52
N TYR A 311 9.74 -29.06 4.79
CA TYR A 311 10.07 -30.46 4.45
C TYR A 311 10.87 -30.63 3.15
N LEU A 312 11.16 -29.56 2.40
CA LEU A 312 12.08 -29.64 1.26
C LEU A 312 13.46 -30.09 1.74
N PRO A 313 14.04 -31.17 1.14
CA PRO A 313 15.35 -31.66 1.52
C PRO A 313 16.46 -30.76 0.95
N GLY A 314 17.57 -30.67 1.68
CA GLY A 314 18.77 -29.96 1.21
C GLY A 314 18.76 -28.47 1.47
N ARG A 315 19.70 -27.77 0.84
CA ARG A 315 19.88 -26.32 0.97
C ARG A 315 18.79 -25.57 0.20
N LYS A 316 18.26 -24.52 0.79
CA LYS A 316 17.16 -23.72 0.25
C LYS A 316 17.54 -22.25 0.27
N ALA A 317 17.40 -21.58 -0.88
CA ALA A 317 17.61 -20.15 -0.97
C ALA A 317 16.32 -19.44 -1.43
N GLY A 318 15.93 -18.40 -0.71
CA GLY A 318 14.90 -17.48 -1.16
C GLY A 318 15.39 -16.63 -2.33
N TYR A 319 14.52 -16.13 -3.18
CA TYR A 319 14.86 -15.09 -4.14
C TYR A 319 13.80 -13.98 -4.13
N GLY A 320 14.26 -12.76 -3.82
CA GLY A 320 13.46 -11.54 -3.66
C GLY A 320 13.25 -11.18 -2.19
N ALA A 321 14.05 -10.24 -1.69
CA ALA A 321 13.90 -9.65 -0.36
C ALA A 321 12.80 -8.57 -0.40
N ALA A 322 11.54 -9.03 -0.48
CA ALA A 322 10.38 -8.15 -0.60
C ALA A 322 10.04 -7.46 0.73
N HIS A 323 9.43 -6.26 0.65
CA HIS A 323 8.91 -5.54 1.82
C HIS A 323 7.92 -6.37 2.66
N MET A 324 7.12 -7.20 1.96
CA MET A 324 6.10 -8.06 2.56
C MET A 324 6.62 -9.41 3.04
N LEU A 325 7.95 -9.62 3.12
CA LEU A 325 8.50 -10.92 3.52
C LEU A 325 8.09 -11.30 4.95
N ALA A 326 7.93 -10.32 5.83
CA ALA A 326 7.50 -10.57 7.21
C ALA A 326 6.08 -11.14 7.28
N THR A 327 5.14 -10.65 6.47
CA THR A 327 3.78 -11.23 6.39
C THR A 327 3.81 -12.60 5.71
N LEU A 328 4.64 -12.80 4.70
CA LEU A 328 4.83 -14.12 4.10
C LEU A 328 5.34 -15.13 5.13
N ASN A 329 6.36 -14.76 5.91
CA ASN A 329 6.89 -15.60 7.00
C ASN A 329 5.81 -15.92 8.05
N TYR A 330 5.02 -14.91 8.45
CA TYR A 330 3.92 -15.06 9.39
C TYR A 330 2.88 -16.08 8.89
N HIS A 331 2.38 -15.92 7.67
CA HIS A 331 1.35 -16.80 7.13
C HIS A 331 1.82 -18.21 6.81
N THR A 332 3.11 -18.39 6.53
CA THR A 332 3.74 -19.73 6.34
C THR A 332 4.17 -20.37 7.67
N GLY A 333 3.84 -19.77 8.82
CA GLY A 333 4.20 -20.31 10.12
C GLY A 333 5.70 -20.33 10.37
N GLY A 334 6.43 -19.30 9.94
CA GLY A 334 7.86 -19.14 10.15
C GLY A 334 8.75 -19.87 9.14
N ALA A 335 8.18 -20.43 8.07
CA ALA A 335 8.94 -21.29 7.14
C ALA A 335 10.00 -20.56 6.32
N ILE A 336 9.93 -19.23 6.22
CA ILE A 336 10.96 -18.43 5.53
C ILE A 336 12.29 -18.47 6.30
N GLU A 337 12.25 -18.61 7.61
CA GLU A 337 13.45 -18.74 8.45
C GLU A 337 14.15 -20.11 8.31
N ASP A 338 13.50 -21.10 7.69
CA ASP A 338 14.11 -22.38 7.32
C ASP A 338 14.93 -22.31 6.01
N LEU A 339 14.98 -21.16 5.33
CA LEU A 339 15.85 -20.91 4.20
C LEU A 339 17.26 -20.55 4.70
N ASP A 340 18.30 -20.92 3.95
CA ASP A 340 19.69 -20.59 4.32
C ASP A 340 20.00 -19.10 4.19
N PHE A 341 19.43 -18.44 3.17
CA PHE A 341 19.56 -17.01 2.87
C PHE A 341 18.52 -16.58 1.83
N ILE A 342 18.41 -15.27 1.62
CA ILE A 342 17.60 -14.68 0.57
C ILE A 342 18.47 -13.95 -0.43
N LEU A 343 18.30 -14.23 -1.71
CA LEU A 343 18.95 -13.51 -2.80
C LEU A 343 18.11 -12.29 -3.18
N ASP A 344 18.77 -11.15 -3.36
CA ASP A 344 18.15 -9.96 -3.96
C ASP A 344 19.12 -9.25 -4.88
N ASP A 345 18.64 -8.71 -6.00
CA ASP A 345 19.45 -7.99 -7.01
C ASP A 345 19.77 -6.55 -6.59
N ASP A 346 19.17 -6.07 -5.51
CA ASP A 346 19.39 -4.73 -4.98
C ASP A 346 20.67 -4.73 -4.12
N GLU A 347 21.72 -4.11 -4.65
CA GLU A 347 23.02 -4.01 -3.96
C GLU A 347 22.90 -3.34 -2.58
N LEU A 348 21.93 -2.44 -2.41
CA LEU A 348 21.71 -1.75 -1.13
C LEU A 348 21.22 -2.68 -0.03
N LYS A 349 20.62 -3.81 -0.38
CA LYS A 349 20.16 -4.82 0.58
C LYS A 349 21.21 -5.88 0.90
N ASN A 350 22.31 -5.90 0.17
CA ASN A 350 23.37 -6.90 0.37
C ASN A 350 23.95 -6.83 1.79
N ASN A 351 24.11 -7.98 2.43
CA ASN A 351 24.54 -8.12 3.82
C ASN A 351 23.58 -7.51 4.87
N MET A 352 22.35 -7.20 4.49
CA MET A 352 21.29 -6.83 5.43
C MET A 352 20.52 -8.06 5.90
N SER A 353 19.65 -7.86 6.87
CA SER A 353 18.61 -8.78 7.29
C SER A 353 17.30 -8.03 7.51
N TYR A 354 16.28 -8.73 7.93
CA TYR A 354 15.09 -8.07 8.47
C TYR A 354 15.20 -8.04 9.99
N ARG A 355 14.72 -6.97 10.62
CA ARG A 355 14.74 -6.81 12.08
C ARG A 355 13.94 -7.91 12.79
N ASN A 356 12.90 -8.41 12.14
CA ASN A 356 11.94 -9.38 12.68
C ASN A 356 11.98 -10.76 12.01
N ILE A 357 12.98 -11.03 11.17
CA ILE A 357 13.20 -12.33 10.55
C ILE A 357 14.70 -12.60 10.55
N GLY A 358 15.11 -13.70 11.20
CA GLY A 358 16.53 -14.09 11.37
C GLY A 358 17.18 -14.64 10.11
N ILE A 359 16.97 -13.99 8.94
CA ILE A 359 17.55 -14.44 7.67
C ILE A 359 18.33 -13.33 6.98
N GLY A 360 19.53 -13.64 6.49
CA GLY A 360 20.38 -12.69 5.76
C GLY A 360 20.02 -12.55 4.30
N ILE A 361 20.25 -11.36 3.76
CA ILE A 361 20.08 -11.03 2.34
C ILE A 361 21.47 -10.98 1.70
N VAL A 362 21.62 -11.65 0.56
CA VAL A 362 22.91 -11.78 -0.17
C VAL A 362 22.71 -11.41 -1.63
N HIS A 363 23.62 -10.62 -2.19
CA HIS A 363 23.60 -10.35 -3.63
C HIS A 363 23.94 -11.64 -4.41
N PRO A 364 23.27 -11.95 -5.55
CA PRO A 364 23.48 -13.19 -6.29
C PRO A 364 24.90 -13.43 -6.79
N ASP A 365 25.71 -12.39 -6.94
CA ASP A 365 27.11 -12.50 -7.38
C ASP A 365 28.09 -12.79 -6.23
N GLU A 366 27.66 -12.59 -4.98
CA GLU A 366 28.43 -12.91 -3.78
C GLU A 366 28.01 -14.24 -3.14
N ALA A 367 26.83 -14.75 -3.51
CA ALA A 367 26.30 -15.98 -2.94
C ALA A 367 27.04 -17.22 -3.43
N ARG A 368 27.42 -18.09 -2.50
CA ARG A 368 27.93 -19.44 -2.83
C ARG A 368 26.76 -20.38 -3.09
N ILE A 369 26.43 -20.55 -4.37
CA ILE A 369 25.32 -21.39 -4.83
C ILE A 369 25.91 -22.71 -5.34
N ASP A 370 25.79 -23.76 -4.54
CA ASP A 370 26.21 -25.12 -4.94
C ASP A 370 25.16 -25.81 -5.83
N GLU A 371 25.52 -27.01 -6.31
CA GLU A 371 24.69 -27.73 -7.28
C GLU A 371 23.33 -28.22 -6.78
N ASN A 372 23.10 -28.24 -5.47
CA ASN A 372 21.94 -28.84 -4.85
C ASN A 372 20.98 -27.81 -4.23
N VAL A 373 21.23 -26.50 -4.41
CA VAL A 373 20.35 -25.46 -3.84
C VAL A 373 18.99 -25.45 -4.55
N ILE A 374 17.92 -25.50 -3.75
CA ILE A 374 16.54 -25.33 -4.19
C ILE A 374 16.18 -23.84 -4.06
N PHE A 375 15.64 -23.24 -5.11
CA PHE A 375 15.20 -21.85 -5.08
C PHE A 375 13.72 -21.73 -4.74
N VAL A 376 13.42 -20.83 -3.82
CA VAL A 376 12.06 -20.47 -3.39
C VAL A 376 11.83 -18.99 -3.76
N PRO A 377 10.98 -18.67 -4.74
CA PRO A 377 10.59 -17.28 -5.01
C PRO A 377 9.88 -16.68 -3.80
N THR A 378 10.49 -15.66 -3.17
CA THR A 378 10.00 -15.02 -1.93
C THR A 378 9.39 -13.64 -2.16
N SER A 379 9.37 -13.17 -3.42
CA SER A 379 8.66 -11.96 -3.82
C SER A 379 7.44 -12.32 -4.66
N TYR A 380 6.25 -12.21 -4.09
CA TYR A 380 5.01 -12.55 -4.78
C TYR A 380 4.82 -11.74 -6.07
N GLU A 381 4.97 -10.42 -6.02
CA GLU A 381 4.76 -9.56 -7.19
C GLU A 381 5.76 -9.79 -8.32
N ASN A 382 6.96 -10.23 -7.98
CA ASN A 382 8.05 -10.44 -8.94
C ASN A 382 8.26 -11.93 -9.30
N HIS A 383 7.43 -12.86 -8.81
CA HIS A 383 7.67 -14.30 -8.93
C HIS A 383 7.91 -14.76 -10.38
N ARG A 384 7.12 -14.27 -11.35
CA ARG A 384 7.28 -14.65 -12.78
C ARG A 384 8.64 -14.22 -13.32
N ARG A 385 9.09 -13.00 -12.98
CA ARG A 385 10.40 -12.48 -13.38
C ARG A 385 11.52 -13.25 -12.70
N ILE A 386 11.35 -13.56 -11.42
CA ILE A 386 12.30 -14.36 -10.63
C ILE A 386 12.42 -15.76 -11.21
N ILE A 387 11.32 -16.48 -11.44
CA ILE A 387 11.34 -17.81 -12.04
C ILE A 387 12.03 -17.80 -13.40
N LYS A 388 11.69 -16.86 -14.28
CA LYS A 388 12.35 -16.71 -15.58
C LYS A 388 13.87 -16.53 -15.42
N LYS A 389 14.30 -15.60 -14.57
CA LYS A 389 15.72 -15.34 -14.29
C LYS A 389 16.44 -16.57 -13.74
N LEU A 390 15.83 -17.25 -12.77
CA LEU A 390 16.40 -18.47 -12.18
C LEU A 390 16.53 -19.60 -13.19
N THR A 391 15.50 -19.79 -14.05
CA THR A 391 15.54 -20.81 -15.11
C THR A 391 16.64 -20.53 -16.14
N GLU A 392 16.88 -19.27 -16.48
CA GLU A 392 17.93 -18.86 -17.41
C GLU A 392 19.33 -18.98 -16.78
N LYS A 393 19.51 -18.53 -15.53
CA LYS A 393 20.83 -18.53 -14.85
C LYS A 393 21.20 -19.91 -14.30
N TYR A 394 20.20 -20.71 -13.90
CA TYR A 394 20.38 -22.00 -13.22
C TYR A 394 19.46 -23.09 -13.83
N PRO A 395 19.64 -23.47 -15.11
CA PRO A 395 18.67 -24.29 -15.87
C PRO A 395 18.43 -25.70 -15.29
N ASN A 396 19.37 -26.22 -14.47
CA ASN A 396 19.28 -27.56 -13.92
C ASN A 396 18.88 -27.59 -12.43
N ARG A 397 18.35 -26.46 -11.89
CA ARG A 397 17.98 -26.36 -10.48
C ARG A 397 16.48 -26.56 -10.27
N ILE A 398 16.15 -27.04 -9.10
CA ILE A 398 14.76 -27.06 -8.64
C ILE A 398 14.37 -25.65 -8.27
N ILE A 399 13.35 -25.11 -8.92
CA ILE A 399 12.70 -23.87 -8.57
C ILE A 399 11.30 -24.24 -8.13
N THR A 400 10.94 -23.89 -6.89
CA THR A 400 9.55 -24.06 -6.45
C THR A 400 8.68 -23.04 -7.17
N GLY A 401 7.56 -23.45 -7.71
CA GLY A 401 6.57 -22.49 -8.20
C GLY A 401 6.02 -21.63 -7.06
N PRO A 402 5.54 -20.42 -7.33
CA PRO A 402 4.62 -19.77 -6.42
C PRO A 402 3.38 -20.66 -6.33
N ILE A 403 2.83 -20.76 -5.13
CA ILE A 403 1.67 -21.65 -4.91
C ILE A 403 0.35 -20.98 -5.40
N PHE A 404 0.44 -19.83 -6.05
CA PHE A 404 -0.73 -19.09 -6.53
C PHE A 404 -0.65 -18.75 -8.02
#